data_4d226a0fcace124a98da57459e588df9
#
_entry.id   4d226a0fcace124a98da57459e588df9
#
_cell.length_a   1.000
_cell.length_b   1.000
_cell.length_c   1.000
_cell.angle_alpha   90.00
_cell.angle_beta   90.00
_cell.angle_gamma   90.00
#
_symmetry.space_group_name_H-M   'P 1'
#
loop_
_entity.id
_entity.type
_entity.pdbx_description
1 polymer ?
#
loop_
_entity_poly.entity_id
_entity_poly.type
_entity_poly.pdbx_seq_one_letter_code
_entity_poly.pdbx_strand_id
1 'polypeptide(L)'
;MSGVAVIGAGPAGALAGVYLARQGLDVTIYERRADLRRTAVETGRSINLALATRGIVPLVDVGVIERVDEITIPMRGRIVHAADGTPAVLQPYGRRPHEVIHSVSRTDLNAILLDAAEETGRVEIRFSQQIRGVDLAARTVRLDGGTEPFEWVIGADGAGSVVRQALGELGVCTHRTEWLDHDYKELTLPPADDGSHRLDPHGLHIWPRGELMVIALANPSGDFTVTLFAPSALLAELDRGGAAAFFAREFADLAAMIPDLDAQFAAHPTGALGTLWADGWCHEDVAVLVGDAAHAIVPFHGQGMNAAMESVRLLDRHLRARPGDRAAAFRAYERERKPDADAIAAMALDNYVEMRAGVVDPRYLAKRALALTLEERHPRRLSPRYNMVMFSTMPYSEARRRAAEQNGILEAALADPAADVDALVARVPELPDLDPLADPAALST
;
A
#
# COMPACT_ATOMS: atom_id res chain seq x y z
N MET A 1 -17.63 9.14 29.66
CA MET A 1 -17.87 9.97 28.46
C MET A 1 -17.55 9.10 27.27
N SER A 2 -18.42 9.03 26.27
CA SER A 2 -18.16 8.26 25.06
C SER A 2 -17.04 8.96 24.29
N GLY A 3 -15.91 8.24 24.06
CA GLY A 3 -14.77 8.75 23.29
C GLY A 3 -14.92 8.47 21.80
N VAL A 4 -13.83 8.55 21.08
CA VAL A 4 -13.75 8.22 19.65
C VAL A 4 -13.74 6.71 19.47
N ALA A 5 -14.63 6.20 18.61
CA ALA A 5 -14.57 4.80 18.17
C ALA A 5 -13.76 4.66 16.87
N VAL A 6 -12.80 3.75 16.83
CA VAL A 6 -12.09 3.36 15.59
C VAL A 6 -12.43 1.90 15.30
N ILE A 7 -12.99 1.63 14.14
CA ILE A 7 -13.34 0.28 13.73
C ILE A 7 -12.25 -0.29 12.86
N GLY A 8 -11.56 -1.32 13.38
CA GLY A 8 -10.41 -1.99 12.78
C GLY A 8 -9.08 -1.54 13.39
N ALA A 9 -8.28 -2.52 13.84
CA ALA A 9 -6.94 -2.34 14.40
C ALA A 9 -5.81 -2.71 13.40
N GLY A 10 -6.06 -2.54 12.11
CA GLY A 10 -5.00 -2.60 11.09
C GLY A 10 -4.10 -1.37 11.17
N PRO A 11 -3.03 -1.27 10.33
CA PRO A 11 -2.09 -0.16 10.39
C PRO A 11 -2.73 1.23 10.38
N ALA A 12 -3.79 1.44 9.59
CA ALA A 12 -4.51 2.71 9.54
C ALA A 12 -5.24 3.02 10.86
N GLY A 13 -5.94 2.03 11.44
CA GLY A 13 -6.69 2.24 12.69
C GLY A 13 -5.80 2.42 13.90
N ALA A 14 -4.72 1.62 14.01
CA ALA A 14 -3.74 1.77 15.07
C ALA A 14 -3.05 3.14 15.00
N LEU A 15 -2.61 3.55 13.81
CA LEU A 15 -2.01 4.88 13.58
C LEU A 15 -3.00 6.02 13.90
N ALA A 16 -4.29 5.87 13.52
CA ALA A 16 -5.32 6.85 13.89
C ALA A 16 -5.46 6.98 15.40
N GLY A 17 -5.42 5.87 16.13
CA GLY A 17 -5.40 5.86 17.60
C GLY A 17 -4.27 6.71 18.16
N VAL A 18 -3.05 6.56 17.65
CA VAL A 18 -1.88 7.36 18.10
C VAL A 18 -2.09 8.85 17.85
N TYR A 19 -2.49 9.24 16.63
CA TYR A 19 -2.70 10.65 16.30
C TYR A 19 -3.78 11.30 17.16
N LEU A 20 -4.90 10.62 17.36
CA LEU A 20 -6.02 11.13 18.16
C LEU A 20 -5.66 11.23 19.63
N ALA A 21 -4.97 10.24 20.18
CA ALA A 21 -4.49 10.27 21.56
C ALA A 21 -3.54 11.46 21.81
N ARG A 22 -2.68 11.80 20.83
CA ARG A 22 -1.80 12.97 20.89
C ARG A 22 -2.55 14.31 20.82
N GLN A 23 -3.79 14.31 20.33
CA GLN A 23 -4.71 15.46 20.45
C GLN A 23 -5.44 15.49 21.80
N GLY A 24 -5.18 14.54 22.71
CA GLY A 24 -5.80 14.46 24.03
C GLY A 24 -7.16 13.75 24.02
N LEU A 25 -7.52 13.08 22.95
CA LEU A 25 -8.77 12.32 22.82
C LEU A 25 -8.64 10.91 23.42
N ASP A 26 -9.70 10.42 24.05
CA ASP A 26 -9.79 9.04 24.49
C ASP A 26 -10.37 8.19 23.33
N VAL A 27 -9.70 7.11 22.98
CA VAL A 27 -10.00 6.29 21.79
C VAL A 27 -10.25 4.85 22.18
N THR A 28 -11.32 4.27 21.65
CA THR A 28 -11.55 2.82 21.70
C THR A 28 -11.43 2.23 20.29
N ILE A 29 -10.48 1.32 20.10
CA ILE A 29 -10.29 0.60 18.83
C ILE A 29 -10.94 -0.78 18.96
N TYR A 30 -11.83 -1.14 18.03
CA TYR A 30 -12.48 -2.46 17.98
C TYR A 30 -11.85 -3.30 16.87
N GLU A 31 -11.33 -4.48 17.22
CA GLU A 31 -10.75 -5.43 16.29
C GLU A 31 -11.44 -6.80 16.39
N ARG A 32 -11.89 -7.35 15.25
CA ARG A 32 -12.58 -8.64 15.21
C ARG A 32 -11.66 -9.84 15.48
N ARG A 33 -10.38 -9.71 15.16
CA ARG A 33 -9.38 -10.78 15.36
C ARG A 33 -8.83 -10.73 16.78
N ALA A 34 -8.22 -11.85 17.19
CA ALA A 34 -7.43 -11.89 18.41
C ALA A 34 -6.18 -10.97 18.28
N ASP A 35 -5.57 -10.64 19.41
CA ASP A 35 -4.34 -9.84 19.44
C ASP A 35 -3.21 -10.60 18.73
N LEU A 36 -2.78 -10.05 17.60
CA LEU A 36 -1.73 -10.64 16.76
C LEU A 36 -0.38 -10.76 17.46
N ARG A 37 -0.16 -9.96 18.52
CA ARG A 37 1.08 -10.00 19.33
C ARG A 37 1.13 -11.20 20.29
N ARG A 38 -0.04 -11.83 20.56
CA ARG A 38 -0.20 -12.93 21.53
C ARG A 38 -0.55 -14.27 20.87
N THR A 39 -0.94 -14.24 19.62
CA THR A 39 -1.28 -15.45 18.86
C THR A 39 -0.16 -15.75 17.88
N ALA A 40 0.21 -17.03 17.74
CA ALA A 40 1.10 -17.45 16.66
C ALA A 40 0.47 -17.03 15.33
N VAL A 41 1.23 -16.29 14.51
CA VAL A 41 0.78 -15.89 13.17
C VAL A 41 0.49 -17.16 12.38
N GLU A 42 -0.73 -17.29 11.85
CA GLU A 42 -1.03 -18.37 10.90
C GLU A 42 -0.07 -18.22 9.72
N THR A 43 0.81 -19.20 9.54
CA THR A 43 1.75 -19.28 8.43
C THR A 43 0.99 -19.08 7.11
N GLY A 44 1.49 -18.20 6.23
CA GLY A 44 0.88 -17.93 4.91
C GLY A 44 -0.12 -16.78 4.84
N ARG A 45 -0.22 -15.94 5.91
CA ARG A 45 -1.01 -14.70 5.89
C ARG A 45 -0.18 -13.44 6.20
N SER A 46 1.12 -13.55 6.22
CA SER A 46 2.02 -12.41 6.43
C SER A 46 2.40 -11.82 5.07
N ILE A 47 1.58 -10.93 4.56
CA ILE A 47 1.91 -10.14 3.36
C ILE A 47 3.06 -9.19 3.72
N ASN A 48 4.19 -9.30 3.02
CA ASN A 48 5.17 -8.24 3.03
C ASN A 48 4.69 -7.07 2.21
N LEU A 49 4.92 -5.91 2.78
CA LEU A 49 4.50 -4.64 2.20
C LEU A 49 5.74 -3.86 1.75
N ALA A 50 5.57 -3.09 0.69
CA ALA A 50 6.56 -2.13 0.22
C ALA A 50 6.31 -0.80 0.95
N LEU A 51 7.04 -0.55 2.04
CA LEU A 51 6.99 0.71 2.75
C LEU A 51 7.79 1.75 1.96
N ALA A 52 7.15 2.87 1.67
CA ALA A 52 7.67 3.97 0.87
C ALA A 52 7.54 5.30 1.64
N THR A 53 8.09 6.39 1.12
CA THR A 53 8.13 7.70 1.76
C THR A 53 6.81 8.13 2.39
N ARG A 54 5.67 7.92 1.72
CA ARG A 54 4.34 8.30 2.23
C ARG A 54 3.91 7.51 3.47
N GLY A 55 4.37 6.29 3.61
CA GLY A 55 4.16 5.48 4.80
C GLY A 55 5.19 5.81 5.88
N ILE A 56 6.43 6.15 5.50
CA ILE A 56 7.51 6.51 6.43
C ILE A 56 7.19 7.81 7.16
N VAL A 57 6.74 8.83 6.45
CA VAL A 57 6.44 10.15 7.04
C VAL A 57 5.49 10.07 8.24
N PRO A 58 4.32 9.41 8.18
CA PRO A 58 3.47 9.22 9.36
C PRO A 58 4.14 8.46 10.51
N LEU A 59 5.04 7.52 10.23
CA LEU A 59 5.79 6.77 11.25
C LEU A 59 6.83 7.66 11.96
N VAL A 60 7.47 8.57 11.21
CA VAL A 60 8.33 9.62 11.77
C VAL A 60 7.51 10.56 12.66
N ASP A 61 6.37 11.05 12.16
CA ASP A 61 5.48 11.95 12.91
C ASP A 61 5.07 11.35 14.27
N VAL A 62 4.78 10.05 14.31
CA VAL A 62 4.39 9.40 15.57
C VAL A 62 5.58 8.81 16.37
N GLY A 63 6.82 9.00 15.89
CA GLY A 63 8.04 8.65 16.63
C GLY A 63 8.31 7.16 16.76
N VAL A 64 7.86 6.34 15.80
CA VAL A 64 8.09 4.88 15.82
C VAL A 64 9.08 4.42 14.75
N ILE A 65 9.66 5.36 13.99
CA ILE A 65 10.48 5.02 12.83
C ILE A 65 11.70 4.15 13.19
N GLU A 66 12.36 4.41 14.29
CA GLU A 66 13.53 3.63 14.73
C GLU A 66 13.17 2.15 14.97
N ARG A 67 12.01 1.89 15.61
CA ARG A 67 11.47 0.53 15.79
C ARG A 67 11.12 -0.15 14.49
N VAL A 68 10.65 0.63 13.50
CA VAL A 68 10.29 0.12 12.17
C VAL A 68 11.54 -0.19 11.36
N ASP A 69 12.59 0.62 11.46
CA ASP A 69 13.85 0.38 10.74
C ASP A 69 14.49 -0.96 11.14
N GLU A 70 14.33 -1.42 12.40
CA GLU A 70 14.83 -2.72 12.88
C GLU A 70 14.16 -3.93 12.20
N ILE A 71 12.95 -3.74 11.65
CA ILE A 71 12.16 -4.82 11.02
C ILE A 71 12.06 -4.68 9.51
N THR A 72 12.80 -3.75 8.89
CA THR A 72 12.74 -3.48 7.45
C THR A 72 13.99 -3.93 6.72
N ILE A 73 13.83 -4.27 5.44
CA ILE A 73 14.94 -4.53 4.53
C ILE A 73 14.87 -3.54 3.36
N PRO A 74 15.88 -2.67 3.16
CA PRO A 74 15.91 -1.72 2.06
C PRO A 74 16.14 -2.44 0.73
N MET A 75 15.26 -2.22 -0.25
CA MET A 75 15.36 -2.73 -1.61
C MET A 75 15.71 -1.58 -2.56
N ARG A 76 16.82 -1.73 -3.29
CA ARG A 76 17.38 -0.67 -4.15
C ARG A 76 16.82 -0.69 -5.57
N GLY A 77 16.12 -1.77 -5.95
CA GLY A 77 15.59 -1.95 -7.29
C GLY A 77 14.80 -3.23 -7.44
N ARG A 78 14.44 -3.52 -8.67
CA ARG A 78 13.82 -4.78 -9.09
C ARG A 78 14.88 -5.72 -9.63
N ILE A 79 14.86 -6.97 -9.25
CA ILE A 79 15.68 -8.05 -9.81
C ILE A 79 14.75 -8.88 -10.69
N VAL A 80 14.92 -8.74 -12.01
CA VAL A 80 14.03 -9.37 -12.99
C VAL A 80 14.61 -10.70 -13.45
N HIS A 81 13.84 -11.78 -13.27
CA HIS A 81 14.16 -13.14 -13.68
C HIS A 81 13.44 -13.45 -15.00
N ALA A 82 14.19 -13.36 -16.09
CA ALA A 82 13.65 -13.62 -17.44
C ALA A 82 13.29 -15.10 -17.65
N ALA A 83 12.34 -15.36 -18.57
CA ALA A 83 11.90 -16.72 -18.87
C ALA A 83 12.95 -17.54 -19.68
N ASP A 84 13.84 -16.85 -20.38
CA ASP A 84 14.85 -17.45 -21.26
C ASP A 84 16.13 -17.92 -20.53
N GLY A 85 16.14 -17.83 -19.19
CA GLY A 85 17.29 -18.22 -18.37
C GLY A 85 18.47 -17.25 -18.40
N THR A 86 18.30 -16.05 -18.95
CA THR A 86 19.33 -15.01 -18.83
C THR A 86 19.53 -14.65 -17.35
N PRO A 87 20.77 -14.31 -16.91
CA PRO A 87 21.03 -13.92 -15.53
C PRO A 87 20.12 -12.76 -15.09
N ALA A 88 19.61 -12.88 -13.88
CA ALA A 88 18.78 -11.84 -13.30
C ALA A 88 19.54 -10.51 -13.17
N VAL A 89 18.89 -9.40 -13.54
CA VAL A 89 19.51 -8.08 -13.58
C VAL A 89 18.80 -7.16 -12.62
N LEU A 90 19.57 -6.48 -11.77
CA LEU A 90 19.07 -5.40 -10.92
C LEU A 90 18.73 -4.18 -11.80
N GLN A 91 17.48 -3.76 -11.74
CA GLN A 91 16.98 -2.52 -12.30
C GLN A 91 16.74 -1.51 -11.16
N PRO A 92 17.65 -0.56 -10.93
CA PRO A 92 17.51 0.40 -9.84
C PRO A 92 16.20 1.18 -9.92
N TYR A 93 15.62 1.51 -8.75
CA TYR A 93 14.45 2.38 -8.68
C TYR A 93 14.79 3.81 -9.07
N GLY A 94 15.92 4.30 -8.57
CA GLY A 94 16.41 5.62 -8.83
C GLY A 94 17.93 5.72 -8.62
N ARG A 95 18.44 6.93 -8.59
CA ARG A 95 19.89 7.22 -8.49
C ARG A 95 20.30 7.82 -7.15
N ARG A 96 19.31 8.30 -6.37
CA ARG A 96 19.57 8.93 -5.08
C ARG A 96 19.57 7.89 -3.97
N PRO A 97 20.40 8.04 -2.91
CA PRO A 97 20.51 7.05 -1.84
C PRO A 97 19.17 6.75 -1.13
N HIS A 98 18.26 7.74 -1.04
CA HIS A 98 16.95 7.59 -0.41
C HIS A 98 15.89 6.97 -1.33
N GLU A 99 16.18 6.79 -2.63
CA GLU A 99 15.25 6.17 -3.59
C GLU A 99 15.25 4.64 -3.43
N VAL A 100 14.91 4.20 -2.24
CA VAL A 100 14.74 2.79 -1.86
C VAL A 100 13.35 2.57 -1.29
N ILE A 101 12.81 1.38 -1.49
CA ILE A 101 11.60 0.94 -0.78
C ILE A 101 12.01 -0.09 0.27
N HIS A 102 11.25 -0.18 1.36
CA HIS A 102 11.58 -1.09 2.44
C HIS A 102 10.58 -2.25 2.44
N SER A 103 11.08 -3.48 2.37
CA SER A 103 10.28 -4.65 2.67
C SER A 103 9.97 -4.66 4.16
N VAL A 104 8.71 -4.79 4.54
CA VAL A 104 8.28 -4.85 5.92
C VAL A 104 7.16 -5.88 6.10
N SER A 105 7.24 -6.68 7.14
CA SER A 105 6.14 -7.55 7.55
C SER A 105 4.96 -6.69 8.00
N ARG A 106 3.78 -6.94 7.40
CA ARG A 106 2.54 -6.25 7.81
C ARG A 106 2.21 -6.52 9.27
N THR A 107 2.47 -7.71 9.75
CA THR A 107 2.19 -8.13 11.12
C THR A 107 3.06 -7.37 12.11
N ASP A 108 4.37 -7.30 11.85
CA ASP A 108 5.33 -6.66 12.77
C ASP A 108 5.15 -5.13 12.78
N LEU A 109 4.94 -4.52 11.62
CA LEU A 109 4.59 -3.10 11.56
C LEU A 109 3.31 -2.79 12.33
N ASN A 110 2.29 -3.65 12.18
CA ASN A 110 1.03 -3.46 12.90
C ASN A 110 1.21 -3.64 14.40
N ALA A 111 2.05 -4.58 14.85
CA ALA A 111 2.37 -4.78 16.26
C ALA A 111 3.00 -3.51 16.86
N ILE A 112 4.00 -2.92 16.19
CA ILE A 112 4.63 -1.66 16.61
C ILE A 112 3.60 -0.53 16.75
N LEU A 113 2.68 -0.42 15.80
CA LEU A 113 1.65 0.64 15.83
C LEU A 113 0.61 0.41 16.93
N LEU A 114 0.24 -0.85 17.23
CA LEU A 114 -0.64 -1.21 18.34
C LEU A 114 0.01 -0.88 19.69
N ASP A 115 1.28 -1.25 19.85
CA ASP A 115 2.04 -0.91 21.05
C ASP A 115 2.12 0.61 21.24
N ALA A 116 2.48 1.34 20.19
CA ALA A 116 2.55 2.79 20.24
C ALA A 116 1.20 3.44 20.58
N ALA A 117 0.09 2.86 20.12
CA ALA A 117 -1.24 3.34 20.46
C ALA A 117 -1.53 3.15 21.96
N GLU A 118 -1.29 1.97 22.53
CA GLU A 118 -1.49 1.68 23.95
C GLU A 118 -0.52 2.47 24.84
N GLU A 119 0.73 2.68 24.43
CA GLU A 119 1.75 3.48 25.12
C GLU A 119 1.30 4.94 25.34
N THR A 120 0.37 5.47 24.56
CA THR A 120 -0.22 6.80 24.77
C THR A 120 -1.00 6.93 26.08
N GLY A 121 -1.46 5.80 26.65
CA GLY A 121 -2.34 5.74 27.82
C GLY A 121 -3.77 6.25 27.58
N ARG A 122 -4.16 6.59 26.34
CA ARG A 122 -5.48 7.07 25.94
C ARG A 122 -6.19 6.19 24.93
N VAL A 123 -5.54 5.11 24.49
CA VAL A 123 -6.11 4.17 23.54
C VAL A 123 -6.41 2.85 24.22
N GLU A 124 -7.64 2.41 24.21
CA GLU A 124 -8.06 1.06 24.59
C GLU A 124 -8.29 0.24 23.31
N ILE A 125 -7.59 -0.90 23.16
CA ILE A 125 -7.80 -1.81 22.02
C ILE A 125 -8.60 -3.03 22.49
N ARG A 126 -9.75 -3.24 21.90
CA ARG A 126 -10.65 -4.37 22.19
C ARG A 126 -10.60 -5.39 21.10
N PHE A 127 -9.78 -6.41 21.31
CA PHE A 127 -9.64 -7.55 20.41
C PHE A 127 -10.79 -8.55 20.53
N SER A 128 -10.97 -9.37 19.51
CA SER A 128 -12.05 -10.37 19.41
C SER A 128 -13.44 -9.74 19.53
N GLN A 129 -13.57 -8.49 19.10
CA GLN A 129 -14.82 -7.72 19.12
C GLN A 129 -15.25 -7.40 17.69
N GLN A 130 -16.14 -8.21 17.16
CA GLN A 130 -16.68 -7.96 15.82
C GLN A 130 -17.83 -6.95 15.88
N ILE A 131 -17.65 -5.81 15.23
CA ILE A 131 -18.73 -4.85 15.02
C ILE A 131 -19.68 -5.42 13.97
N ARG A 132 -20.96 -5.56 14.34
CA ARG A 132 -22.06 -6.10 13.52
C ARG A 132 -22.83 -5.02 12.78
N GLY A 133 -22.62 -3.76 13.14
CA GLY A 133 -23.25 -2.60 12.51
C GLY A 133 -22.99 -1.33 13.31
N VAL A 134 -23.23 -0.20 12.68
CA VAL A 134 -23.07 1.13 13.25
C VAL A 134 -24.38 1.90 13.05
N ASP A 135 -24.95 2.42 14.13
CA ASP A 135 -26.07 3.36 14.07
C ASP A 135 -25.51 4.78 14.21
N LEU A 136 -25.42 5.48 13.09
CA LEU A 136 -24.85 6.83 13.04
C LEU A 136 -25.78 7.88 13.68
N ALA A 137 -27.10 7.66 13.64
CA ALA A 137 -28.07 8.57 14.26
C ALA A 137 -28.08 8.44 15.78
N ALA A 138 -28.06 7.20 16.30
CA ALA A 138 -27.98 6.92 17.73
C ALA A 138 -26.54 7.04 18.27
N ARG A 139 -25.54 7.14 17.42
CA ARG A 139 -24.09 7.12 17.73
C ARG A 139 -23.72 5.90 18.58
N THR A 140 -24.06 4.71 18.08
CA THR A 140 -23.75 3.44 18.75
C THR A 140 -23.14 2.43 17.78
N VAL A 141 -22.20 1.61 18.27
CA VAL A 141 -21.73 0.39 17.60
C VAL A 141 -22.47 -0.81 18.17
N ARG A 142 -22.86 -1.76 17.32
CA ARG A 142 -23.51 -3.00 17.70
C ARG A 142 -22.49 -4.14 17.72
N LEU A 143 -22.37 -4.80 18.86
CA LEU A 143 -21.59 -5.99 19.10
C LEU A 143 -22.50 -7.21 19.36
N ASP A 144 -21.92 -8.41 19.48
CA ASP A 144 -22.69 -9.61 19.85
C ASP A 144 -23.30 -9.50 21.27
N GLY A 145 -22.66 -8.76 22.18
CA GLY A 145 -23.11 -8.56 23.59
C GLY A 145 -23.99 -7.33 23.82
N GLY A 146 -24.35 -6.56 22.80
CA GLY A 146 -25.13 -5.34 22.95
C GLY A 146 -24.66 -4.17 22.10
N THR A 147 -24.95 -2.95 22.57
CA THR A 147 -24.54 -1.72 21.89
C THR A 147 -23.69 -0.85 22.81
N GLU A 148 -22.70 -0.18 22.24
CA GLU A 148 -21.85 0.78 22.94
C GLU A 148 -21.89 2.15 22.27
N PRO A 149 -21.97 3.24 23.07
CA PRO A 149 -22.02 4.59 22.54
C PRO A 149 -20.63 5.10 22.12
N PHE A 150 -20.60 5.98 21.12
CA PHE A 150 -19.41 6.74 20.72
C PHE A 150 -19.77 8.23 20.55
N GLU A 151 -18.78 9.10 20.59
CA GLU A 151 -18.95 10.50 20.21
C GLU A 151 -18.93 10.65 18.68
N TRP A 152 -17.94 10.04 18.04
CA TRP A 152 -17.80 9.92 16.58
C TRP A 152 -16.98 8.68 16.23
N VAL A 153 -17.06 8.25 14.97
CA VAL A 153 -16.47 6.97 14.54
C VAL A 153 -15.58 7.14 13.32
N ILE A 154 -14.44 6.43 13.33
CA ILE A 154 -13.57 6.25 12.16
C ILE A 154 -13.75 4.83 11.63
N GLY A 155 -14.11 4.70 10.36
CA GLY A 155 -14.05 3.43 9.63
C GLY A 155 -12.64 3.19 9.10
N ALA A 156 -11.90 2.26 9.73
CA ALA A 156 -10.59 1.76 9.33
C ALA A 156 -10.60 0.23 9.16
N ASP A 157 -11.78 -0.32 8.89
CA ASP A 157 -12.14 -1.74 8.92
C ASP A 157 -11.99 -2.44 7.54
N GLY A 158 -11.24 -1.80 6.63
CA GLY A 158 -10.82 -2.39 5.37
C GLY A 158 -11.91 -2.41 4.30
N ALA A 159 -11.65 -3.15 3.20
CA ALA A 159 -12.53 -3.15 2.03
C ALA A 159 -13.97 -3.60 2.32
N GLY A 160 -14.21 -4.40 3.36
CA GLY A 160 -15.53 -4.84 3.81
C GLY A 160 -16.17 -3.95 4.88
N SER A 161 -15.88 -2.65 4.92
CA SER A 161 -16.22 -1.72 6.00
C SER A 161 -17.71 -1.69 6.35
N VAL A 162 -18.00 -1.93 7.63
CA VAL A 162 -19.36 -1.77 8.19
C VAL A 162 -19.72 -0.30 8.38
N VAL A 163 -18.72 0.58 8.59
CA VAL A 163 -18.95 2.03 8.68
C VAL A 163 -19.35 2.58 7.32
N ARG A 164 -18.67 2.15 6.23
CA ARG A 164 -19.06 2.51 4.86
C ARG A 164 -20.48 2.03 4.54
N GLN A 165 -20.82 0.81 4.97
CA GLN A 165 -22.18 0.30 4.80
C GLN A 165 -23.20 1.20 5.50
N ALA A 166 -22.98 1.60 6.75
CA ALA A 166 -23.85 2.49 7.48
C ALA A 166 -24.02 3.87 6.80
N LEU A 167 -22.93 4.42 6.23
CA LEU A 167 -22.99 5.63 5.39
C LEU A 167 -23.82 5.41 4.12
N GLY A 168 -23.75 4.23 3.53
CA GLY A 168 -24.54 3.84 2.36
C GLY A 168 -26.02 3.73 2.66
N GLU A 169 -26.40 3.17 3.81
CA GLU A 169 -27.79 3.06 4.30
C GLU A 169 -28.44 4.43 4.51
N LEU A 170 -27.64 5.45 4.86
CA LEU A 170 -28.08 6.86 4.94
C LEU A 170 -28.11 7.56 3.56
N GLY A 171 -27.68 6.89 2.48
CA GLY A 171 -27.57 7.52 1.17
C GLY A 171 -26.42 8.53 1.04
N VAL A 172 -25.49 8.56 2.00
CA VAL A 172 -24.32 9.45 2.01
C VAL A 172 -23.20 8.87 1.16
N CYS A 173 -22.90 7.57 1.33
CA CYS A 173 -21.83 6.90 0.60
C CYS A 173 -22.38 6.07 -0.55
N THR A 174 -21.79 6.24 -1.74
CA THR A 174 -21.97 5.31 -2.85
C THR A 174 -20.65 4.66 -3.18
N HIS A 175 -20.66 3.38 -3.52
CA HIS A 175 -19.43 2.69 -3.87
C HIS A 175 -19.65 1.59 -4.90
N ARG A 176 -18.59 1.27 -5.62
CA ARG A 176 -18.48 0.08 -6.48
C ARG A 176 -17.11 -0.58 -6.30
N THR A 177 -17.07 -1.88 -6.42
CA THR A 177 -15.80 -2.63 -6.47
C THR A 177 -15.60 -3.15 -7.89
N GLU A 178 -14.44 -2.86 -8.45
CA GLU A 178 -14.00 -3.35 -9.75
C GLU A 178 -13.02 -4.51 -9.50
N TRP A 179 -13.48 -5.73 -9.76
CA TRP A 179 -12.70 -6.94 -9.58
C TRP A 179 -11.89 -7.23 -10.83
N LEU A 180 -10.65 -7.69 -10.63
CA LEU A 180 -9.85 -8.22 -11.72
C LEU A 180 -10.21 -9.67 -12.00
N ASP A 181 -9.83 -10.15 -13.18
CA ASP A 181 -9.87 -11.56 -13.58
C ASP A 181 -8.68 -12.37 -13.05
N HIS A 182 -7.87 -11.76 -12.19
CA HIS A 182 -6.70 -12.31 -11.52
C HIS A 182 -6.87 -12.26 -10.03
N ASP A 183 -6.32 -13.29 -9.39
CA ASP A 183 -6.20 -13.39 -7.95
C ASP A 183 -4.72 -13.56 -7.56
N TYR A 184 -4.43 -13.68 -6.27
CA TYR A 184 -3.06 -13.91 -5.80
C TYR A 184 -3.00 -15.05 -4.79
N LYS A 185 -1.83 -15.69 -4.75
CA LYS A 185 -1.48 -16.75 -3.81
C LYS A 185 -0.15 -16.43 -3.15
N GLU A 186 -0.12 -16.50 -1.83
CA GLU A 186 1.11 -16.31 -1.06
C GLU A 186 1.77 -17.65 -0.76
N LEU A 187 3.09 -17.67 -0.87
CA LEU A 187 3.94 -18.81 -0.58
C LEU A 187 5.15 -18.32 0.23
N THR A 188 5.86 -19.23 0.86
CA THR A 188 7.09 -18.95 1.60
C THR A 188 8.27 -19.63 0.92
N LEU A 189 9.29 -18.87 0.57
CA LEU A 189 10.62 -19.37 0.25
C LEU A 189 11.46 -19.36 1.55
N PRO A 190 11.78 -20.52 2.13
CA PRO A 190 12.48 -20.61 3.40
C PRO A 190 13.95 -20.14 3.28
N PRO A 191 14.60 -19.75 4.39
CA PRO A 191 16.01 -19.43 4.40
C PRO A 191 16.87 -20.62 3.98
N ALA A 192 18.13 -20.38 3.68
CA ALA A 192 19.13 -21.43 3.50
C ALA A 192 19.42 -22.15 4.84
N ASP A 193 20.11 -23.28 4.79
CA ASP A 193 20.38 -24.11 5.97
C ASP A 193 21.21 -23.39 7.05
N ASP A 194 21.95 -22.35 6.67
CA ASP A 194 22.71 -21.47 7.56
C ASP A 194 21.91 -20.26 8.07
N GLY A 195 20.63 -20.16 7.71
CA GLY A 195 19.74 -19.06 8.08
C GLY A 195 19.87 -17.84 7.16
N SER A 196 20.72 -17.86 6.14
CA SER A 196 20.88 -16.74 5.20
C SER A 196 19.75 -16.71 4.14
N HIS A 197 19.59 -15.57 3.51
CA HIS A 197 18.67 -15.41 2.39
C HIS A 197 19.15 -16.22 1.15
N ARG A 198 18.24 -16.94 0.51
CA ARG A 198 18.54 -17.70 -0.74
C ARG A 198 18.64 -16.81 -1.97
N LEU A 199 18.11 -15.60 -1.94
CA LEU A 199 18.16 -14.58 -2.98
C LEU A 199 18.72 -13.29 -2.38
N ASP A 200 19.06 -12.31 -3.23
CA ASP A 200 19.51 -11.00 -2.76
C ASP A 200 18.37 -10.28 -1.98
N PRO A 201 18.50 -10.04 -0.67
CA PRO A 201 17.44 -9.40 0.11
C PRO A 201 17.22 -7.92 -0.25
N HIS A 202 18.17 -7.29 -0.94
CA HIS A 202 18.13 -5.86 -1.25
C HIS A 202 17.51 -5.54 -2.62
N GLY A 203 16.75 -6.49 -3.18
CA GLY A 203 15.97 -6.31 -4.39
C GLY A 203 14.58 -6.91 -4.31
N LEU A 204 13.61 -6.26 -4.96
CA LEU A 204 12.31 -6.87 -5.23
C LEU A 204 12.47 -7.85 -6.40
N HIS A 205 12.42 -9.15 -6.13
CA HIS A 205 12.48 -10.16 -7.17
C HIS A 205 11.17 -10.25 -7.93
N ILE A 206 11.24 -10.31 -9.26
CA ILE A 206 10.08 -10.39 -10.16
C ILE A 206 10.32 -11.42 -11.25
N TRP A 207 9.39 -12.35 -11.42
CA TRP A 207 9.32 -13.32 -12.52
C TRP A 207 8.11 -13.00 -13.40
N PRO A 208 8.24 -12.17 -14.44
CA PRO A 208 7.16 -11.93 -15.39
C PRO A 208 7.02 -13.09 -16.37
N ARG A 209 5.79 -13.57 -16.59
CA ARG A 209 5.47 -14.69 -17.50
C ARG A 209 4.13 -14.41 -18.23
N GLY A 210 4.03 -13.30 -18.95
CA GLY A 210 2.81 -12.90 -19.64
C GLY A 210 1.67 -12.59 -18.68
N GLU A 211 0.66 -13.46 -18.61
CA GLU A 211 -0.46 -13.31 -17.68
C GLU A 211 -0.10 -13.70 -16.23
N LEU A 212 1.06 -14.32 -16.03
CA LEU A 212 1.53 -14.75 -14.73
C LEU A 212 2.63 -13.81 -14.24
N MET A 213 2.67 -13.58 -12.95
CA MET A 213 3.75 -12.86 -12.32
C MET A 213 4.00 -13.41 -10.92
N VAL A 214 5.26 -13.67 -10.60
CA VAL A 214 5.68 -13.93 -9.22
C VAL A 214 6.52 -12.75 -8.76
N ILE A 215 6.31 -12.34 -7.51
CA ILE A 215 7.21 -11.43 -6.80
C ILE A 215 7.70 -12.10 -5.52
N ALA A 216 8.89 -11.70 -5.04
CA ALA A 216 9.39 -12.13 -3.75
C ALA A 216 10.04 -10.95 -3.01
N LEU A 217 9.66 -10.81 -1.74
CA LEU A 217 10.15 -9.79 -0.81
C LEU A 217 10.80 -10.47 0.39
N ALA A 218 11.99 -10.02 0.75
CA ALA A 218 12.76 -10.57 1.86
C ALA A 218 12.16 -10.20 3.23
N ASN A 219 12.27 -11.14 4.17
CA ASN A 219 11.99 -10.96 5.59
C ASN A 219 13.29 -10.93 6.40
N PRO A 220 13.35 -10.21 7.54
CA PRO A 220 14.53 -10.23 8.43
C PRO A 220 14.92 -11.62 8.92
N SER A 221 13.97 -12.57 8.95
CA SER A 221 14.17 -13.98 9.31
C SER A 221 14.95 -14.82 8.29
N GLY A 222 15.35 -14.24 7.14
CA GLY A 222 16.08 -14.94 6.08
C GLY A 222 15.19 -15.59 5.01
N ASP A 223 13.89 -15.67 5.24
CA ASP A 223 12.92 -16.17 4.28
C ASP A 223 12.43 -15.06 3.33
N PHE A 224 11.65 -15.45 2.31
CA PHE A 224 10.93 -14.51 1.44
C PHE A 224 9.44 -14.82 1.43
N THR A 225 8.63 -13.77 1.47
CA THR A 225 7.24 -13.85 1.07
C THR A 225 7.17 -13.82 -0.44
N VAL A 226 6.65 -14.90 -1.02
CA VAL A 226 6.49 -15.09 -2.48
C VAL A 226 5.03 -14.96 -2.82
N THR A 227 4.70 -14.12 -3.80
CA THR A 227 3.30 -13.92 -4.23
C THR A 227 3.17 -14.24 -5.71
N LEU A 228 2.36 -15.23 -6.04
CA LEU A 228 1.93 -15.52 -7.41
C LEU A 228 0.65 -14.75 -7.72
N PHE A 229 0.67 -13.97 -8.80
CA PHE A 229 -0.50 -13.37 -9.43
C PHE A 229 -0.83 -14.15 -10.70
N ALA A 230 -2.04 -14.63 -10.82
CA ALA A 230 -2.47 -15.47 -11.95
C ALA A 230 -3.99 -15.33 -12.22
N PRO A 231 -4.48 -15.72 -13.41
CA PRO A 231 -5.92 -15.82 -13.67
C PRO A 231 -6.63 -16.64 -12.59
N SER A 232 -7.76 -16.14 -12.11
CA SER A 232 -8.54 -16.76 -11.02
C SER A 232 -8.87 -18.22 -11.30
N ALA A 233 -9.19 -18.54 -12.56
CA ALA A 233 -9.48 -19.92 -12.99
C ALA A 233 -8.27 -20.86 -12.82
N LEU A 234 -7.05 -20.38 -13.12
CA LEU A 234 -5.82 -21.14 -12.93
C LEU A 234 -5.52 -21.38 -11.45
N LEU A 235 -5.64 -20.35 -10.60
CA LEU A 235 -5.44 -20.52 -9.16
C LEU A 235 -6.44 -21.53 -8.57
N ALA A 236 -7.71 -21.47 -8.98
CA ALA A 236 -8.71 -22.44 -8.56
C ALA A 236 -8.42 -23.89 -9.05
N GLU A 237 -7.70 -24.06 -10.17
CA GLU A 237 -7.18 -25.35 -10.61
C GLU A 237 -6.03 -25.82 -9.72
N LEU A 238 -5.04 -24.94 -9.50
CA LEU A 238 -3.85 -25.25 -8.69
C LEU A 238 -4.17 -25.51 -7.22
N ASP A 239 -5.22 -24.91 -6.67
CA ASP A 239 -5.73 -25.21 -5.32
C ASP A 239 -6.21 -26.66 -5.17
N ARG A 240 -6.52 -27.35 -6.28
CA ARG A 240 -6.89 -28.77 -6.30
C ARG A 240 -5.68 -29.70 -6.45
N GLY A 241 -4.50 -29.14 -6.75
CA GLY A 241 -3.24 -29.85 -6.88
C GLY A 241 -2.48 -29.50 -8.16
N GLY A 242 -1.21 -29.89 -8.19
CA GLY A 242 -0.35 -29.70 -9.36
C GLY A 242 0.46 -28.39 -9.35
N ALA A 243 0.49 -27.67 -8.24
CA ALA A 243 1.27 -26.44 -8.09
C ALA A 243 2.77 -26.70 -8.27
N ALA A 244 3.31 -27.79 -7.72
CA ALA A 244 4.72 -28.16 -7.90
C ALA A 244 5.09 -28.37 -9.38
N ALA A 245 4.27 -29.08 -10.15
CA ALA A 245 4.49 -29.31 -11.58
C ALA A 245 4.35 -27.99 -12.39
N PHE A 246 3.41 -27.15 -12.02
CA PHE A 246 3.23 -25.84 -12.61
C PHE A 246 4.45 -24.93 -12.38
N PHE A 247 4.92 -24.82 -11.14
CA PHE A 247 6.11 -24.02 -10.82
C PHE A 247 7.38 -24.56 -11.49
N ALA A 248 7.56 -25.90 -11.54
CA ALA A 248 8.70 -26.52 -12.24
C ALA A 248 8.72 -26.18 -13.73
N ARG A 249 7.57 -25.96 -14.35
CA ARG A 249 7.48 -25.58 -15.78
C ARG A 249 7.67 -24.08 -16.01
N GLU A 250 7.02 -23.23 -15.21
CA GLU A 250 6.96 -21.79 -15.44
C GLU A 250 8.04 -21.00 -14.68
N PHE A 251 8.48 -21.51 -13.52
CA PHE A 251 9.37 -20.84 -12.56
C PHE A 251 10.40 -21.84 -12.00
N ALA A 252 11.12 -22.54 -12.89
CA ALA A 252 11.98 -23.67 -12.52
C ALA A 252 13.08 -23.32 -11.49
N ASP A 253 13.66 -22.13 -11.61
CA ASP A 253 14.65 -21.58 -10.68
C ASP A 253 14.05 -21.39 -9.28
N LEU A 254 12.85 -20.86 -9.17
CA LEU A 254 12.14 -20.63 -7.91
C LEU A 254 11.61 -21.97 -7.34
N ALA A 255 11.05 -22.84 -8.18
CA ALA A 255 10.52 -24.13 -7.78
C ALA A 255 11.56 -25.01 -7.05
N ALA A 256 12.82 -24.95 -7.47
CA ALA A 256 13.91 -25.68 -6.83
C ALA A 256 14.22 -25.23 -5.40
N MET A 257 13.78 -24.02 -5.03
CA MET A 257 14.05 -23.40 -3.73
C MET A 257 12.87 -23.46 -2.76
N ILE A 258 11.63 -23.70 -3.24
CA ILE A 258 10.43 -23.76 -2.40
C ILE A 258 10.05 -25.21 -2.17
N PRO A 259 10.20 -25.76 -0.96
CA PRO A 259 9.73 -27.08 -0.64
C PRO A 259 8.20 -27.12 -0.53
N ASP A 260 7.61 -28.29 -0.71
CA ASP A 260 6.21 -28.55 -0.41
C ASP A 260 5.20 -27.61 -1.07
N LEU A 261 5.45 -27.18 -2.32
CA LEU A 261 4.60 -26.24 -3.06
C LEU A 261 3.12 -26.64 -3.02
N ASP A 262 2.77 -27.90 -3.26
CA ASP A 262 1.37 -28.36 -3.23
C ASP A 262 0.77 -28.23 -1.83
N ALA A 263 1.54 -28.51 -0.77
CA ALA A 263 1.09 -28.36 0.61
C ALA A 263 0.87 -26.90 0.98
N GLN A 264 1.79 -25.99 0.58
CA GLN A 264 1.63 -24.55 0.79
C GLN A 264 0.42 -24.01 0.03
N PHE A 265 0.21 -24.42 -1.22
CA PHE A 265 -0.96 -24.03 -1.99
C PHE A 265 -2.28 -24.43 -1.30
N ALA A 266 -2.37 -25.64 -0.78
CA ALA A 266 -3.55 -26.12 -0.06
C ALA A 266 -3.78 -25.41 1.28
N ALA A 267 -2.70 -25.00 1.98
CA ALA A 267 -2.79 -24.37 3.28
C ALA A 267 -3.11 -22.87 3.22
N HIS A 268 -2.67 -22.19 2.17
CA HIS A 268 -2.79 -20.73 2.08
C HIS A 268 -4.06 -20.35 1.27
N PRO A 269 -4.82 -19.33 1.71
CA PRO A 269 -6.00 -18.89 0.99
C PRO A 269 -5.61 -18.14 -0.30
N THR A 270 -6.45 -18.26 -1.32
CA THR A 270 -6.40 -17.38 -2.50
C THR A 270 -7.06 -16.05 -2.18
N GLY A 271 -6.40 -14.96 -2.51
CA GLY A 271 -6.87 -13.59 -2.29
C GLY A 271 -7.37 -12.95 -3.59
N ALA A 272 -8.58 -12.38 -3.56
CA ALA A 272 -9.14 -11.67 -4.70
C ALA A 272 -8.54 -10.25 -4.85
N LEU A 273 -8.41 -9.80 -6.09
CA LEU A 273 -7.89 -8.47 -6.43
C LEU A 273 -9.03 -7.56 -6.89
N GLY A 274 -9.22 -6.46 -6.17
CA GLY A 274 -10.26 -5.49 -6.50
C GLY A 274 -9.87 -4.07 -6.12
N THR A 275 -10.44 -3.12 -6.85
CA THR A 275 -10.32 -1.69 -6.56
C THR A 275 -11.68 -1.16 -6.10
N LEU A 276 -11.69 -0.52 -4.95
CA LEU A 276 -12.87 0.13 -4.38
C LEU A 276 -12.91 1.60 -4.79
N TRP A 277 -13.96 1.99 -5.45
CA TRP A 277 -14.29 3.38 -5.76
C TRP A 277 -15.46 3.81 -4.86
N ALA A 278 -15.25 4.79 -4.01
CA ALA A 278 -16.28 5.28 -3.10
C ALA A 278 -16.34 6.81 -3.09
N ASP A 279 -17.55 7.36 -3.01
CA ASP A 279 -17.85 8.77 -2.84
C ASP A 279 -18.64 8.95 -1.54
N GLY A 280 -18.49 10.09 -0.86
CA GLY A 280 -19.17 10.35 0.42
C GLY A 280 -18.52 9.59 1.57
N TRP A 281 -17.29 9.97 1.91
CA TRP A 281 -16.50 9.31 2.95
C TRP A 281 -16.81 9.78 4.36
N CYS A 282 -17.62 10.83 4.51
CA CYS A 282 -17.94 11.37 5.83
C CYS A 282 -19.40 11.79 5.95
N HIS A 283 -19.90 11.76 7.17
CA HIS A 283 -21.25 12.23 7.53
C HIS A 283 -21.17 13.16 8.72
N GLU A 284 -21.52 14.43 8.48
CA GLU A 284 -21.56 15.49 9.50
C GLU A 284 -20.29 15.50 10.38
N ASP A 285 -20.46 15.54 11.70
CA ASP A 285 -19.38 15.40 12.69
C ASP A 285 -19.32 13.98 13.29
N VAL A 286 -20.02 13.00 12.68
CA VAL A 286 -20.30 11.69 13.28
C VAL A 286 -19.38 10.59 12.77
N ALA A 287 -19.11 10.55 11.46
CA ALA A 287 -18.38 9.43 10.85
C ALA A 287 -17.43 9.88 9.74
N VAL A 288 -16.28 9.21 9.62
CA VAL A 288 -15.32 9.37 8.52
C VAL A 288 -14.63 8.05 8.20
N LEU A 289 -14.34 7.82 6.92
CA LEU A 289 -13.60 6.64 6.43
C LEU A 289 -12.14 6.97 6.17
N VAL A 290 -11.24 6.02 6.48
CA VAL A 290 -9.81 6.08 6.15
C VAL A 290 -9.31 4.75 5.60
N GLY A 291 -8.22 4.80 4.81
CA GLY A 291 -7.57 3.61 4.27
C GLY A 291 -8.50 2.78 3.38
N ASP A 292 -8.36 1.46 3.42
CA ASP A 292 -9.11 0.54 2.56
C ASP A 292 -10.63 0.62 2.76
N ALA A 293 -11.11 1.16 3.88
CA ALA A 293 -12.53 1.42 4.08
C ALA A 293 -13.07 2.49 3.10
N ALA A 294 -12.23 3.43 2.69
CA ALA A 294 -12.53 4.49 1.73
C ALA A 294 -12.04 4.18 0.31
N HIS A 295 -10.85 3.56 0.17
CA HIS A 295 -10.12 3.49 -1.10
C HIS A 295 -9.17 2.27 -1.19
N ALA A 296 -9.70 1.06 -1.07
CA ALA A 296 -8.91 -0.15 -1.30
C ALA A 296 -8.47 -0.22 -2.77
N ILE A 297 -7.20 -0.57 -3.00
CA ILE A 297 -6.59 -0.64 -4.33
C ILE A 297 -5.87 -1.97 -4.54
N VAL A 298 -5.69 -2.36 -5.81
CA VAL A 298 -4.85 -3.52 -6.18
C VAL A 298 -3.37 -3.26 -5.84
N PRO A 299 -2.57 -4.31 -5.51
CA PRO A 299 -1.24 -4.15 -4.90
C PRO A 299 -0.12 -3.76 -5.87
N PHE A 300 -0.36 -3.69 -7.17
CA PHE A 300 0.67 -3.58 -8.20
C PHE A 300 1.55 -2.32 -8.14
N HIS A 301 1.12 -1.29 -7.43
CA HIS A 301 1.95 -0.11 -7.18
C HIS A 301 2.57 -0.10 -5.77
N GLY A 302 2.23 -1.07 -4.91
CA GLY A 302 2.73 -1.14 -3.53
C GLY A 302 2.26 0.01 -2.64
N GLN A 303 1.12 0.66 -2.96
CA GLN A 303 0.71 1.90 -2.28
C GLN A 303 -0.47 1.76 -1.33
N GLY A 304 -1.16 0.62 -1.23
CA GLY A 304 -2.35 0.49 -0.37
C GLY A 304 -2.12 0.93 1.07
N MET A 305 -1.11 0.35 1.74
CA MET A 305 -0.75 0.71 3.11
C MET A 305 -0.22 2.15 3.22
N ASN A 306 0.69 2.55 2.33
CA ASN A 306 1.26 3.90 2.32
C ASN A 306 0.17 4.98 2.17
N ALA A 307 -0.77 4.76 1.26
CA ALA A 307 -1.91 5.64 1.04
C ALA A 307 -2.85 5.67 2.25
N ALA A 308 -3.07 4.53 2.92
CA ALA A 308 -3.91 4.45 4.11
C ALA A 308 -3.31 5.24 5.28
N MET A 309 -2.00 5.11 5.51
CA MET A 309 -1.30 5.84 6.57
C MET A 309 -1.24 7.34 6.29
N GLU A 310 -0.98 7.74 5.03
CA GLU A 310 -1.05 9.13 4.59
C GLU A 310 -2.47 9.71 4.78
N SER A 311 -3.53 8.93 4.51
CA SER A 311 -4.92 9.35 4.73
C SER A 311 -5.19 9.68 6.20
N VAL A 312 -4.66 8.87 7.13
CA VAL A 312 -4.78 9.11 8.56
C VAL A 312 -4.07 10.41 8.97
N ARG A 313 -2.84 10.61 8.47
CA ARG A 313 -2.07 11.84 8.70
C ARG A 313 -2.83 13.08 8.20
N LEU A 314 -3.40 13.01 7.01
CA LEU A 314 -4.19 14.10 6.44
C LEU A 314 -5.46 14.39 7.27
N LEU A 315 -6.15 13.37 7.74
CA LEU A 315 -7.30 13.54 8.62
C LEU A 315 -6.88 14.24 9.92
N ASP A 316 -5.79 13.82 10.57
CA ASP A 316 -5.23 14.46 11.76
C ASP A 316 -4.93 15.96 11.52
N ARG A 317 -4.26 16.27 10.40
CA ARG A 317 -3.97 17.66 10.02
C ARG A 317 -5.24 18.51 9.89
N HIS A 318 -6.27 17.99 9.25
CA HIS A 318 -7.53 18.71 9.11
C HIS A 318 -8.29 18.90 10.42
N LEU A 319 -8.23 17.90 11.32
CA LEU A 319 -8.80 18.00 12.66
C LEU A 319 -8.09 19.10 13.49
N ARG A 320 -6.76 19.11 13.48
CA ARG A 320 -5.95 20.14 14.16
C ARG A 320 -6.18 21.55 13.60
N ALA A 321 -6.35 21.66 12.29
CA ALA A 321 -6.57 22.95 11.63
C ALA A 321 -7.97 23.54 11.88
N ARG A 322 -8.92 22.74 12.41
CA ARG A 322 -10.32 23.14 12.63
C ARG A 322 -10.82 22.70 14.01
N PRO A 323 -10.20 23.18 15.09
CA PRO A 323 -10.62 22.82 16.44
C PRO A 323 -12.09 23.25 16.65
N GLY A 324 -12.92 22.31 17.10
CA GLY A 324 -14.35 22.56 17.37
C GLY A 324 -15.27 22.45 16.14
N ASP A 325 -14.76 22.31 14.93
CA ASP A 325 -15.58 22.07 13.71
C ASP A 325 -15.15 20.81 12.98
N ARG A 326 -15.45 19.66 13.60
CA ARG A 326 -15.12 18.33 13.09
C ARG A 326 -15.77 18.04 11.74
N ALA A 327 -17.01 18.52 11.53
CA ALA A 327 -17.70 18.36 10.26
C ALA A 327 -16.97 19.05 9.10
N ALA A 328 -16.46 20.26 9.32
CA ALA A 328 -15.64 20.95 8.33
C ALA A 328 -14.29 20.26 8.12
N ALA A 329 -13.69 19.69 9.17
CA ALA A 329 -12.45 18.93 9.06
C ALA A 329 -12.63 17.68 8.19
N PHE A 330 -13.68 16.89 8.40
CA PHE A 330 -14.00 15.71 7.62
C PHE A 330 -14.23 16.02 6.14
N ARG A 331 -15.07 17.04 5.86
CA ARG A 331 -15.30 17.50 4.47
C ARG A 331 -14.02 18.00 3.79
N ALA A 332 -13.15 18.67 4.53
CA ALA A 332 -11.89 19.18 3.98
C ALA A 332 -10.92 18.03 3.68
N TYR A 333 -10.83 17.04 4.58
CA TYR A 333 -10.06 15.81 4.36
C TYR A 333 -10.56 15.07 3.10
N GLU A 334 -11.84 14.81 2.98
CA GLU A 334 -12.40 14.09 1.82
C GLU A 334 -12.11 14.84 0.50
N ARG A 335 -12.37 16.16 0.46
CA ARG A 335 -12.10 16.98 -0.74
C ARG A 335 -10.64 16.95 -1.18
N GLU A 336 -9.71 16.94 -0.24
CA GLU A 336 -8.29 16.89 -0.55
C GLU A 336 -7.85 15.48 -0.94
N ARG A 337 -8.30 14.48 -0.20
CA ARG A 337 -7.78 13.12 -0.32
C ARG A 337 -8.38 12.32 -1.46
N LYS A 338 -9.68 12.51 -1.75
CA LYS A 338 -10.37 11.70 -2.76
C LYS A 338 -9.75 11.76 -4.15
N PRO A 339 -9.39 12.92 -4.73
CA PRO A 339 -8.73 12.98 -6.03
C PRO A 339 -7.41 12.19 -6.06
N ASP A 340 -6.68 12.17 -4.97
CA ASP A 340 -5.43 11.44 -4.84
C ASP A 340 -5.67 9.93 -4.74
N ALA A 341 -6.67 9.51 -3.96
CA ALA A 341 -7.04 8.11 -3.85
C ALA A 341 -7.48 7.53 -5.20
N ASP A 342 -8.28 8.28 -5.96
CA ASP A 342 -8.69 7.89 -7.32
C ASP A 342 -7.48 7.83 -8.28
N ALA A 343 -6.55 8.77 -8.14
CA ALA A 343 -5.37 8.80 -8.99
C ALA A 343 -4.45 7.59 -8.74
N ILE A 344 -4.20 7.23 -7.46
CA ILE A 344 -3.37 6.05 -7.16
C ILE A 344 -4.07 4.75 -7.51
N ALA A 345 -5.39 4.65 -7.35
CA ALA A 345 -6.18 3.51 -7.79
C ALA A 345 -6.02 3.28 -9.29
N ALA A 346 -6.18 4.34 -10.10
CA ALA A 346 -5.98 4.27 -11.53
C ALA A 346 -4.52 3.91 -11.90
N MET A 347 -3.52 4.53 -11.25
CA MET A 347 -2.11 4.20 -11.51
C MET A 347 -1.75 2.77 -11.12
N ALA A 348 -2.40 2.18 -10.11
CA ALA A 348 -2.20 0.78 -9.74
C ALA A 348 -2.74 -0.17 -10.81
N LEU A 349 -3.89 0.14 -11.41
CA LEU A 349 -4.44 -0.59 -12.55
C LEU A 349 -3.57 -0.42 -13.81
N ASP A 350 -3.10 0.80 -14.12
CA ASP A 350 -2.16 1.04 -15.22
C ASP A 350 -0.88 0.19 -15.04
N ASN A 351 -0.33 0.15 -13.80
CA ASN A 351 0.87 -0.61 -13.50
C ASN A 351 0.66 -2.12 -13.59
N TYR A 352 -0.53 -2.62 -13.33
CA TYR A 352 -0.89 -4.02 -13.56
C TYR A 352 -0.73 -4.40 -15.04
N VAL A 353 -1.25 -3.57 -15.95
CA VAL A 353 -1.10 -3.78 -17.39
C VAL A 353 0.38 -3.70 -17.82
N GLU A 354 1.11 -2.69 -17.32
CA GLU A 354 2.54 -2.52 -17.62
C GLU A 354 3.39 -3.71 -17.16
N MET A 355 3.14 -4.25 -15.97
CA MET A 355 3.92 -5.36 -15.41
C MET A 355 3.67 -6.67 -16.15
N ARG A 356 2.47 -6.87 -16.69
CA ARG A 356 2.13 -8.07 -17.46
C ARG A 356 2.74 -8.08 -18.86
N ALA A 357 2.63 -6.98 -19.58
CA ALA A 357 2.96 -6.90 -21.01
C ALA A 357 4.21 -6.06 -21.32
N GLY A 358 4.47 -5.03 -20.51
CA GLY A 358 5.39 -3.96 -20.87
C GLY A 358 6.87 -4.23 -20.61
N VAL A 359 7.21 -5.06 -19.62
CA VAL A 359 8.61 -5.22 -19.16
C VAL A 359 9.55 -5.86 -20.18
N VAL A 360 9.01 -6.47 -21.22
CA VAL A 360 9.78 -7.08 -22.34
C VAL A 360 9.53 -6.38 -23.68
N ASP A 361 8.65 -5.39 -23.75
CA ASP A 361 8.37 -4.63 -24.98
C ASP A 361 9.53 -3.69 -25.31
N PRO A 362 10.16 -3.81 -26.51
CA PRO A 362 11.28 -2.95 -26.92
C PRO A 362 10.95 -1.45 -26.87
N ARG A 363 9.71 -1.07 -27.23
CA ARG A 363 9.26 0.33 -27.19
C ARG A 363 9.17 0.85 -25.74
N TYR A 364 8.64 0.03 -24.84
CA TYR A 364 8.60 0.35 -23.40
C TYR A 364 10.01 0.53 -22.84
N LEU A 365 10.94 -0.39 -23.17
CA LEU A 365 12.33 -0.30 -22.73
C LEU A 365 13.04 0.95 -23.28
N ALA A 366 12.85 1.25 -24.56
CA ALA A 366 13.40 2.47 -25.18
C ALA A 366 12.85 3.75 -24.52
N LYS A 367 11.55 3.79 -24.27
CA LYS A 367 10.89 4.90 -23.59
C LYS A 367 11.38 5.08 -22.16
N ARG A 368 11.57 4.00 -21.42
CA ARG A 368 12.15 4.01 -20.08
C ARG A 368 13.58 4.51 -20.07
N ALA A 369 14.42 4.04 -21.00
CA ALA A 369 15.79 4.49 -21.14
C ALA A 369 15.87 5.99 -21.46
N LEU A 370 15.00 6.48 -22.35
CA LEU A 370 14.88 7.90 -22.67
C LEU A 370 14.44 8.71 -21.44
N ALA A 371 13.44 8.23 -20.69
CA ALA A 371 12.96 8.90 -19.48
C ALA A 371 14.07 9.09 -18.45
N LEU A 372 14.90 8.04 -18.20
CA LEU A 372 16.06 8.12 -17.31
C LEU A 372 17.12 9.11 -17.80
N THR A 373 17.40 9.12 -19.11
CA THR A 373 18.33 10.08 -19.71
C THR A 373 17.87 11.52 -19.57
N LEU A 374 16.58 11.77 -19.77
CA LEU A 374 16.00 13.10 -19.64
C LEU A 374 15.91 13.55 -18.19
N GLU A 375 15.61 12.66 -17.24
CA GLU A 375 15.68 12.97 -15.81
C GLU A 375 17.10 13.40 -15.41
N GLU A 376 18.14 12.70 -15.91
CA GLU A 376 19.53 13.04 -15.64
C GLU A 376 19.92 14.44 -16.15
N ARG A 377 19.41 14.80 -17.33
CA ARG A 377 19.67 16.12 -17.95
C ARG A 377 18.84 17.23 -17.33
N HIS A 378 17.63 16.91 -16.83
CA HIS A 378 16.67 17.88 -16.32
C HIS A 378 16.07 17.47 -14.95
N PRO A 379 16.89 17.19 -13.91
CA PRO A 379 16.43 16.58 -12.64
C PRO A 379 15.47 17.47 -11.85
N ARG A 380 15.41 18.77 -12.18
CA ARG A 380 14.48 19.72 -11.55
C ARG A 380 13.13 19.81 -12.27
N ARG A 381 12.93 19.15 -13.39
CA ARG A 381 11.70 19.21 -14.21
C ARG A 381 11.08 17.88 -14.48
N LEU A 382 11.88 16.84 -14.61
CA LEU A 382 11.45 15.49 -14.92
C LEU A 382 11.81 14.53 -13.80
N SER A 383 10.87 13.66 -13.47
CA SER A 383 11.08 12.49 -12.61
C SER A 383 10.13 11.39 -13.06
N PRO A 384 10.55 10.13 -13.12
CA PRO A 384 9.68 9.02 -13.46
C PRO A 384 8.45 8.98 -12.56
N ARG A 385 7.28 8.58 -13.13
CA ARG A 385 6.04 8.43 -12.36
C ARG A 385 6.25 7.64 -11.07
N TYR A 386 6.97 6.53 -11.18
CA TYR A 386 7.26 5.67 -10.05
C TYR A 386 7.98 6.42 -8.92
N ASN A 387 9.00 7.22 -9.25
CA ASN A 387 9.78 7.98 -8.26
C ASN A 387 8.94 9.08 -7.59
N MET A 388 8.13 9.81 -8.36
CA MET A 388 7.19 10.80 -7.78
C MET A 388 6.20 10.15 -6.80
N VAL A 389 5.76 8.92 -7.06
CA VAL A 389 4.82 8.20 -6.20
C VAL A 389 5.50 7.58 -4.99
N MET A 390 6.66 6.93 -5.17
CA MET A 390 7.30 6.14 -4.11
C MET A 390 8.19 6.96 -3.18
N PHE A 391 8.88 7.97 -3.71
CA PHE A 391 9.96 8.68 -3.00
C PHE A 391 9.63 10.14 -2.69
N SER A 392 8.35 10.51 -2.74
CA SER A 392 7.90 11.84 -2.36
C SER A 392 6.50 11.82 -1.73
N THR A 393 6.09 12.95 -1.18
CA THR A 393 4.72 13.21 -0.74
C THR A 393 3.92 14.07 -1.73
N MET A 394 4.39 14.19 -2.98
CA MET A 394 3.64 14.87 -4.04
C MET A 394 2.24 14.27 -4.16
N PRO A 395 1.14 15.05 -4.19
CA PRO A 395 -0.20 14.51 -4.40
C PRO A 395 -0.24 13.52 -5.55
N TYR A 396 -0.90 12.37 -5.38
CA TYR A 396 -0.95 11.34 -6.42
C TYR A 396 -1.60 11.84 -7.71
N SER A 397 -2.59 12.71 -7.59
CA SER A 397 -3.25 13.38 -8.71
C SER A 397 -2.27 14.24 -9.51
N GLU A 398 -1.40 14.97 -8.82
CA GLU A 398 -0.33 15.78 -9.44
C GLU A 398 0.74 14.89 -10.08
N ALA A 399 1.19 13.83 -9.39
CA ALA A 399 2.13 12.86 -9.95
C ALA A 399 1.59 12.22 -11.24
N ARG A 400 0.30 11.85 -11.26
CA ARG A 400 -0.37 11.33 -12.45
C ARG A 400 -0.44 12.33 -13.59
N ARG A 401 -0.81 13.58 -13.29
CA ARG A 401 -0.87 14.67 -14.28
C ARG A 401 0.50 14.93 -14.90
N ARG A 402 1.55 15.06 -14.06
CA ARG A 402 2.94 15.26 -14.54
C ARG A 402 3.44 14.09 -15.35
N ALA A 403 3.15 12.87 -14.94
CA ALA A 403 3.51 11.67 -15.69
C ALA A 403 2.86 11.65 -17.08
N ALA A 404 1.62 12.10 -17.23
CA ALA A 404 0.95 12.22 -18.52
C ALA A 404 1.62 13.26 -19.45
N GLU A 405 2.01 14.43 -18.89
CA GLU A 405 2.76 15.45 -19.64
C GLU A 405 4.13 14.93 -20.09
N GLN A 406 4.89 14.32 -19.18
CA GLN A 406 6.19 13.73 -19.48
C GLN A 406 6.08 12.62 -20.53
N ASN A 407 5.03 11.79 -20.45
CA ASN A 407 4.75 10.76 -21.43
C ASN A 407 4.55 11.35 -22.84
N GLY A 408 3.85 12.48 -22.98
CA GLY A 408 3.70 13.19 -24.26
C GLY A 408 5.04 13.63 -24.85
N ILE A 409 5.97 14.11 -24.02
CA ILE A 409 7.35 14.47 -24.45
C ILE A 409 8.11 13.26 -24.94
N LEU A 410 8.05 12.15 -24.21
CA LEU A 410 8.72 10.89 -24.58
C LEU A 410 8.20 10.32 -25.89
N GLU A 411 6.88 10.33 -26.10
CA GLU A 411 6.26 9.87 -27.34
C GLU A 411 6.65 10.76 -28.53
N ALA A 412 6.69 12.09 -28.35
CA ALA A 412 7.13 13.02 -29.39
C ALA A 412 8.61 12.79 -29.75
N ALA A 413 9.47 12.59 -28.76
CA ALA A 413 10.90 12.32 -28.98
C ALA A 413 11.17 10.97 -29.67
N LEU A 414 10.36 9.94 -29.36
CA LEU A 414 10.47 8.63 -30.02
C LEU A 414 9.91 8.62 -31.44
N ALA A 415 8.92 9.47 -31.73
CA ALA A 415 8.32 9.58 -33.06
C ALA A 415 9.16 10.41 -34.03
N ASP A 416 9.86 11.43 -33.53
CA ASP A 416 10.73 12.30 -34.34
C ASP A 416 12.12 12.47 -33.66
N PRO A 417 13.15 11.77 -34.13
CA PRO A 417 14.51 11.93 -33.61
C PRO A 417 15.10 13.34 -33.75
N ALA A 418 14.50 14.22 -34.59
CA ALA A 418 14.90 15.61 -34.76
C ALA A 418 14.16 16.57 -33.82
N ALA A 419 13.21 16.08 -33.02
CA ALA A 419 12.48 16.91 -32.06
C ALA A 419 13.43 17.59 -31.08
N ASP A 420 13.26 18.89 -30.86
CA ASP A 420 13.95 19.60 -29.79
C ASP A 420 13.34 19.27 -28.43
N VAL A 421 13.80 18.16 -27.86
CA VAL A 421 13.31 17.61 -26.60
C VAL A 421 13.60 18.57 -25.43
N ASP A 422 14.74 19.26 -25.46
CA ASP A 422 15.10 20.22 -24.42
C ASP A 422 14.16 21.43 -24.41
N ALA A 423 13.74 21.91 -25.59
CA ALA A 423 12.70 22.95 -25.68
C ALA A 423 11.31 22.47 -25.18
N LEU A 424 10.97 21.20 -25.39
CA LEU A 424 9.74 20.61 -24.84
C LEU A 424 9.82 20.53 -23.32
N VAL A 425 10.94 20.06 -22.76
CA VAL A 425 11.15 19.93 -21.32
C VAL A 425 11.19 21.30 -20.63
N ALA A 426 11.73 22.34 -21.26
CA ALA A 426 11.78 23.68 -20.71
C ALA A 426 10.39 24.26 -20.40
N ARG A 427 9.32 23.75 -21.02
CA ARG A 427 7.93 24.15 -20.77
C ARG A 427 7.32 23.45 -19.56
N VAL A 428 7.91 22.35 -19.07
CA VAL A 428 7.43 21.64 -17.88
C VAL A 428 7.79 22.46 -16.64
N PRO A 429 6.83 22.72 -15.75
CA PRO A 429 7.10 23.38 -14.48
C PRO A 429 8.13 22.63 -13.64
N GLU A 430 8.95 23.34 -12.89
CA GLU A 430 9.89 22.69 -11.97
C GLU A 430 9.17 21.82 -10.95
N LEU A 431 9.83 20.72 -10.58
CA LEU A 431 9.38 19.84 -9.52
C LEU A 431 9.55 20.54 -8.17
N PRO A 432 8.62 20.35 -7.23
CA PRO A 432 8.88 20.69 -5.84
C PRO A 432 10.03 19.83 -5.30
N ASP A 433 10.53 20.16 -4.11
CA ASP A 433 11.45 19.26 -3.43
C ASP A 433 10.75 17.90 -3.23
N LEU A 434 11.40 16.85 -3.72
CA LEU A 434 10.84 15.49 -3.68
C LEU A 434 11.29 14.70 -2.45
N ASP A 435 12.24 15.22 -1.66
CA ASP A 435 12.75 14.52 -0.47
C ASP A 435 12.19 15.14 0.83
N PRO A 436 11.00 14.71 1.28
CA PRO A 436 10.42 15.24 2.51
C PRO A 436 11.15 14.78 3.78
N LEU A 437 12.07 13.79 3.67
CA LEU A 437 12.84 13.26 4.79
C LEU A 437 14.19 13.97 4.96
N ALA A 438 14.61 14.77 3.97
CA ALA A 438 15.84 15.57 4.05
C ALA A 438 15.76 16.66 5.11
N ASP A 439 14.55 17.17 5.40
CA ASP A 439 14.30 18.14 6.47
C ASP A 439 13.14 17.65 7.37
N PRO A 440 13.45 16.96 8.48
CA PRO A 440 12.43 16.52 9.44
C PRO A 440 11.58 17.67 10.02
N ALA A 441 12.09 18.91 10.02
CA ALA A 441 11.33 20.06 10.51
C ALA A 441 10.20 20.47 9.55
N ALA A 442 10.34 20.20 8.25
CA ALA A 442 9.29 20.43 7.25
C ALA A 442 8.10 19.47 7.40
N LEU A 443 8.24 18.37 8.16
CA LEU A 443 7.16 17.40 8.43
C LEU A 443 6.17 17.90 9.48
N SER A 444 6.54 18.94 10.26
CA SER A 444 5.76 19.44 11.40
C SER A 444 4.76 20.54 11.03
N THR A 445 4.67 20.93 9.77
CA THR A 445 3.73 21.93 9.24
C THR A 445 2.59 21.26 8.46
#